data_26c05d993582d7d594dacaa5c0ded75b
#
_entry.id   26c05d993582d7d594dacaa5c0ded75b
#
_cell.length_a   1.000
_cell.length_b   1.000
_cell.length_c   1.000
_cell.angle_alpha   90.00
_cell.angle_beta   90.00
_cell.angle_gamma   90.00
#
_symmetry.space_group_name_H-M   'P 1'
#
loop_
_entity.id
_entity.type
_entity.pdbx_description
1 polymer ?
#
loop_
_entity_poly.entity_id
_entity_poly.type
_entity_poly.pdbx_seq_one_letter_code
_entity_poly.pdbx_strand_id
1 'polypeptide(L)'
;MTTIAILGSGIMGSALAVPLADNGHDVRLVGTFLDTEIIDSVKATGAHPGLRRKLPEPVRAYQLEEVEAAFDGAEIVLSGVNSFGVHWAGQQLARLLKPGMTVIAIAKGMEAADNGDLRILPEVLAGEVPEELRSQVPWAAIGGPSIAGEVAARRQTCVVFAGRDQAAVDRLAATFRTDRYHVWTSTDLVGVEVCAAMKNCYALSVGFAHGVLERLGEADSVDRMHNYEAALFGQGAVEMGRMLRLQGGRPETAYGLAGVGDMYVTSAGGRNVRVGR
;
A
#
# COMPACT_ATOMS: atom_id res chain seq x y z
N MET A 1 12.67 10.20 -17.85
CA MET A 1 12.02 10.94 -16.71
C MET A 1 10.53 10.77 -16.91
N THR A 2 9.82 10.24 -15.93
CA THR A 2 8.37 9.95 -15.96
C THR A 2 7.66 10.90 -15.01
N THR A 3 6.48 11.36 -15.36
CA THR A 3 5.63 12.17 -14.47
C THR A 3 4.68 11.27 -13.69
N ILE A 4 4.74 11.35 -12.36
CA ILE A 4 3.95 10.52 -11.45
C ILE A 4 3.09 11.43 -10.56
N ALA A 5 1.77 11.22 -10.57
CA ALA A 5 0.85 11.83 -9.64
C ALA A 5 0.53 10.88 -8.49
N ILE A 6 0.70 11.35 -7.26
CA ILE A 6 0.33 10.60 -6.04
C ILE A 6 -0.92 11.25 -5.46
N LEU A 7 -2.06 10.57 -5.51
CA LEU A 7 -3.32 11.03 -4.95
C LEU A 7 -3.48 10.53 -3.52
N GLY A 8 -3.31 11.40 -2.56
CA GLY A 8 -3.30 11.14 -1.13
C GLY A 8 -1.91 11.30 -0.52
N SER A 9 -1.73 12.33 0.30
CA SER A 9 -0.48 12.66 0.98
C SER A 9 -0.36 12.03 2.38
N GLY A 10 -1.02 10.89 2.58
CA GLY A 10 -0.84 10.09 3.77
C GLY A 10 0.60 9.56 3.91
N ILE A 11 0.92 9.01 5.09
CA ILE A 11 2.29 8.60 5.44
C ILE A 11 2.92 7.67 4.38
N MET A 12 2.19 6.66 3.87
CA MET A 12 2.75 5.72 2.89
C MET A 12 2.84 6.33 1.48
N GLY A 13 1.80 7.05 1.03
CA GLY A 13 1.83 7.73 -0.28
C GLY A 13 3.02 8.68 -0.38
N SER A 14 3.23 9.49 0.67
CA SER A 14 4.37 10.41 0.76
C SER A 14 5.72 9.71 0.89
N ALA A 15 5.78 8.56 1.58
CA ALA A 15 7.02 7.78 1.67
C ALA A 15 7.45 7.23 0.31
N LEU A 16 6.49 6.81 -0.53
CA LEU A 16 6.77 6.30 -1.87
C LEU A 16 7.23 7.38 -2.86
N ALA A 17 6.99 8.65 -2.55
CA ALA A 17 7.59 9.74 -3.31
C ALA A 17 9.13 9.74 -3.25
N VAL A 18 9.72 9.15 -2.19
CA VAL A 18 11.18 9.14 -2.00
C VAL A 18 11.89 8.30 -3.07
N PRO A 19 11.61 6.99 -3.24
CA PRO A 19 12.29 6.21 -4.29
C PRO A 19 12.02 6.73 -5.70
N LEU A 20 10.85 7.31 -5.96
CA LEU A 20 10.53 7.93 -7.24
C LEU A 20 11.38 9.18 -7.51
N ALA A 21 11.52 10.05 -6.51
CA ALA A 21 12.37 11.23 -6.61
C ALA A 21 13.86 10.88 -6.70
N ASP A 22 14.31 9.84 -5.97
CA ASP A 22 15.69 9.33 -6.03
C ASP A 22 16.05 8.81 -7.43
N ASN A 23 15.08 8.32 -8.20
CA ASN A 23 15.23 7.92 -9.60
C ASN A 23 15.12 9.11 -10.60
N GLY A 24 14.99 10.33 -10.10
CA GLY A 24 14.93 11.53 -10.95
C GLY A 24 13.61 11.72 -11.70
N HIS A 25 12.51 11.16 -11.19
CA HIS A 25 11.18 11.36 -11.77
C HIS A 25 10.53 12.68 -11.31
N ASP A 26 9.58 13.18 -12.09
CA ASP A 26 8.71 14.30 -11.70
C ASP A 26 7.58 13.79 -10.80
N VAL A 27 7.70 14.01 -9.49
CA VAL A 27 6.77 13.49 -8.49
C VAL A 27 5.86 14.60 -7.99
N ARG A 28 4.56 14.41 -8.17
CA ARG A 28 3.52 15.36 -7.81
C ARG A 28 2.63 14.76 -6.73
N LEU A 29 2.78 15.25 -5.51
CA LEU A 29 2.06 14.78 -4.32
C LEU A 29 0.82 15.64 -4.11
N VAL A 30 -0.36 15.04 -4.25
CA VAL A 30 -1.66 15.71 -4.13
C VAL A 30 -2.30 15.33 -2.79
N GLY A 31 -2.73 16.32 -2.02
CA GLY A 31 -3.53 16.11 -0.81
C GLY A 31 -4.95 15.66 -1.12
N THR A 32 -5.56 14.96 -0.17
CA THR A 32 -7.02 14.80 -0.13
C THR A 32 -7.64 15.95 0.67
N PHE A 33 -8.96 15.98 0.76
CA PHE A 33 -9.69 16.96 1.62
C PHE A 33 -9.32 16.84 3.12
N LEU A 34 -8.61 15.79 3.53
CA LEU A 34 -8.11 15.58 4.89
C LEU A 34 -6.64 16.01 5.09
N ASP A 35 -5.95 16.35 4.00
CA ASP A 35 -4.48 16.47 4.01
C ASP A 35 -3.99 17.91 3.84
N THR A 36 -4.89 18.92 3.92
CA THR A 36 -4.55 20.33 3.67
C THR A 36 -3.35 20.80 4.47
N GLU A 37 -3.33 20.55 5.79
CA GLU A 37 -2.21 20.93 6.66
C GLU A 37 -0.91 20.21 6.32
N ILE A 38 -0.99 18.96 5.84
CA ILE A 38 0.16 18.19 5.39
C ILE A 38 0.79 18.87 4.16
N ILE A 39 -0.05 19.20 3.18
CA ILE A 39 0.40 19.85 1.94
C ILE A 39 0.97 21.24 2.23
N ASP A 40 0.33 22.03 3.09
CA ASP A 40 0.85 23.34 3.51
C ASP A 40 2.23 23.23 4.17
N SER A 41 2.40 22.25 5.05
CA SER A 41 3.71 21.99 5.68
C SER A 41 4.77 21.63 4.64
N VAL A 42 4.43 20.75 3.69
CA VAL A 42 5.37 20.34 2.63
C VAL A 42 5.70 21.51 1.71
N LYS A 43 4.72 22.33 1.30
CA LYS A 43 4.95 23.53 0.49
C LYS A 43 5.84 24.55 1.20
N ALA A 44 5.61 24.77 2.49
CA ALA A 44 6.34 25.79 3.26
C ALA A 44 7.75 25.37 3.66
N THR A 45 7.96 24.10 4.01
CA THR A 45 9.19 23.65 4.66
C THR A 45 9.85 22.42 4.04
N GLY A 46 9.17 21.78 3.09
CA GLY A 46 9.51 20.47 2.57
C GLY A 46 9.22 19.31 3.54
N ALA A 47 8.78 19.58 4.78
CA ALA A 47 8.62 18.58 5.81
C ALA A 47 7.22 17.96 5.81
N HIS A 48 7.16 16.62 5.83
CA HIS A 48 5.92 15.87 6.04
C HIS A 48 5.73 15.57 7.53
N PRO A 49 4.69 16.11 8.20
CA PRO A 49 4.53 16.01 9.65
C PRO A 49 4.48 14.56 10.15
N GLY A 50 3.69 13.70 9.50
CA GLY A 50 3.53 12.31 9.89
C GLY A 50 4.77 11.44 9.67
N LEU A 51 5.61 11.74 8.68
CA LEU A 51 6.90 11.10 8.45
C LEU A 51 8.00 11.67 9.34
N ARG A 52 7.80 12.87 9.90
CA ARG A 52 8.80 13.64 10.65
C ARG A 52 10.11 13.80 9.86
N ARG A 53 10.00 14.03 8.54
CA ARG A 53 11.11 14.13 7.59
C ARG A 53 10.79 15.12 6.49
N LYS A 54 11.83 15.71 5.91
CA LYS A 54 11.71 16.41 4.64
C LYS A 54 11.57 15.39 3.51
N LEU A 55 10.69 15.68 2.59
CA LEU A 55 10.63 14.98 1.30
C LEU A 55 11.79 15.48 0.41
N PRO A 56 12.22 14.69 -0.59
CA PRO A 56 13.21 15.14 -1.56
C PRO A 56 12.73 16.39 -2.31
N GLU A 57 13.66 17.31 -2.63
CA GLU A 57 13.36 18.57 -3.33
C GLU A 57 12.54 18.43 -4.63
N PRO A 58 12.75 17.38 -5.47
CA PRO A 58 11.96 17.22 -6.68
C PRO A 58 10.47 16.92 -6.44
N VAL A 59 10.06 16.59 -5.20
CA VAL A 59 8.64 16.33 -4.88
C VAL A 59 7.89 17.65 -4.80
N ARG A 60 6.94 17.85 -5.71
CA ARG A 60 6.05 19.01 -5.73
C ARG A 60 4.74 18.68 -5.06
N ALA A 61 4.31 19.51 -4.12
CA ALA A 61 3.07 19.31 -3.36
C ALA A 61 1.94 20.20 -3.93
N TYR A 62 0.74 19.62 -4.00
CA TYR A 62 -0.46 20.24 -4.55
C TYR A 62 -1.63 20.04 -3.60
N GLN A 63 -2.43 21.09 -3.40
CA GLN A 63 -3.73 20.96 -2.75
C GLN A 63 -4.71 20.24 -3.67
N LEU A 64 -5.83 19.77 -3.12
CA LEU A 64 -6.84 19.05 -3.89
C LEU A 64 -7.40 19.88 -5.05
N GLU A 65 -7.56 21.19 -4.86
CA GLU A 65 -8.03 22.14 -5.85
C GLU A 65 -7.08 22.27 -7.06
N GLU A 66 -5.81 21.89 -6.87
CA GLU A 66 -4.77 21.91 -7.89
C GLU A 66 -4.59 20.54 -8.58
N VAL A 67 -5.47 19.58 -8.32
CA VAL A 67 -5.32 18.18 -8.78
C VAL A 67 -5.19 18.05 -10.28
N GLU A 68 -5.93 18.84 -11.06
CA GLU A 68 -5.86 18.80 -12.53
C GLU A 68 -4.46 19.20 -13.04
N ALA A 69 -3.84 20.21 -12.44
CA ALA A 69 -2.48 20.61 -12.76
C ALA A 69 -1.46 19.54 -12.36
N ALA A 70 -1.71 18.84 -11.25
CA ALA A 70 -0.85 17.73 -10.82
C ALA A 70 -0.95 16.50 -11.73
N PHE A 71 -2.09 16.27 -12.36
CA PHE A 71 -2.34 15.15 -13.27
C PHE A 71 -1.99 15.45 -14.73
N ASP A 72 -1.75 16.70 -15.08
CA ASP A 72 -1.41 17.06 -16.47
C ASP A 72 -0.08 16.43 -16.89
N GLY A 73 -0.12 15.61 -17.96
CA GLY A 73 1.03 14.86 -18.45
C GLY A 73 1.47 13.72 -17.53
N ALA A 74 0.73 13.35 -16.49
CA ALA A 74 1.05 12.18 -15.66
C ALA A 74 0.92 10.88 -16.47
N GLU A 75 1.90 10.01 -16.32
CA GLU A 75 1.93 8.67 -16.94
C GLU A 75 1.56 7.58 -15.92
N ILE A 76 1.90 7.80 -14.67
CA ILE A 76 1.63 6.87 -13.56
C ILE A 76 0.87 7.62 -12.48
N VAL A 77 -0.16 6.97 -11.96
CA VAL A 77 -0.93 7.44 -10.82
C VAL A 77 -0.80 6.46 -9.67
N LEU A 78 -0.30 6.95 -8.53
CA LEU A 78 -0.29 6.21 -7.27
C LEU A 78 -1.52 6.62 -6.46
N SER A 79 -2.45 5.68 -6.21
CA SER A 79 -3.52 5.88 -5.24
C SER A 79 -2.97 5.69 -3.83
N GLY A 80 -2.71 6.81 -3.15
CA GLY A 80 -2.08 6.89 -1.82
C GLY A 80 -3.06 6.92 -0.66
N VAL A 81 -4.35 6.71 -0.90
CA VAL A 81 -5.40 6.71 0.12
C VAL A 81 -5.41 5.41 0.94
N ASN A 82 -6.08 5.43 2.09
CA ASN A 82 -6.40 4.24 2.87
C ASN A 82 -7.67 3.54 2.32
N SER A 83 -8.06 2.39 2.91
CA SER A 83 -9.23 1.62 2.47
C SER A 83 -10.54 2.40 2.50
N PHE A 84 -10.74 3.34 3.42
CA PHE A 84 -11.94 4.18 3.49
C PHE A 84 -12.02 5.21 2.35
N GLY A 85 -10.88 5.58 1.78
CA GLY A 85 -10.80 6.56 0.69
C GLY A 85 -10.87 5.97 -0.71
N VAL A 86 -11.00 4.65 -0.87
CA VAL A 86 -10.88 3.98 -2.17
C VAL A 86 -11.98 4.43 -3.14
N HIS A 87 -13.23 4.45 -2.72
CA HIS A 87 -14.35 4.93 -3.54
C HIS A 87 -14.18 6.38 -3.95
N TRP A 88 -13.86 7.25 -2.98
CA TRP A 88 -13.58 8.66 -3.26
C TRP A 88 -12.44 8.82 -4.28
N ALA A 89 -11.34 8.09 -4.09
CA ALA A 89 -10.22 8.14 -5.02
C ALA A 89 -10.61 7.67 -6.42
N GLY A 90 -11.39 6.60 -6.52
CA GLY A 90 -11.93 6.10 -7.79
C GLY A 90 -12.78 7.16 -8.53
N GLN A 91 -13.64 7.87 -7.79
CA GLN A 91 -14.45 8.99 -8.34
C GLN A 91 -13.58 10.16 -8.81
N GLN A 92 -12.47 10.48 -8.12
CA GLN A 92 -11.52 11.46 -8.62
C GLN A 92 -10.82 10.93 -9.90
N LEU A 93 -10.37 9.68 -9.89
CA LEU A 93 -9.70 9.06 -11.04
C LEU A 93 -10.61 8.97 -12.28
N ALA A 94 -11.91 8.75 -12.10
CA ALA A 94 -12.87 8.75 -13.20
C ALA A 94 -12.87 10.05 -14.04
N ARG A 95 -12.47 11.18 -13.43
CA ARG A 95 -12.40 12.49 -14.08
C ARG A 95 -10.99 12.85 -14.57
N LEU A 96 -9.95 12.25 -13.97
CA LEU A 96 -8.57 12.67 -14.15
C LEU A 96 -7.76 11.74 -15.05
N LEU A 97 -8.15 10.45 -15.10
CA LEU A 97 -7.43 9.45 -15.89
C LEU A 97 -7.60 9.72 -17.39
N LYS A 98 -6.55 9.39 -18.11
CA LYS A 98 -6.51 9.39 -19.59
C LYS A 98 -6.01 8.03 -20.07
N PRO A 99 -6.39 7.60 -21.29
CA PRO A 99 -5.81 6.39 -21.90
C PRO A 99 -4.28 6.42 -21.89
N GLY A 100 -3.67 5.27 -21.59
CA GLY A 100 -2.21 5.13 -21.50
C GLY A 100 -1.59 5.42 -20.13
N MET A 101 -2.35 6.01 -19.19
CA MET A 101 -1.91 6.08 -17.79
C MET A 101 -1.93 4.68 -17.15
N THR A 102 -1.14 4.49 -16.11
CA THR A 102 -1.13 3.27 -15.29
C THR A 102 -1.43 3.63 -13.85
N VAL A 103 -2.34 2.90 -13.19
CA VAL A 103 -2.68 3.12 -11.78
C VAL A 103 -2.07 2.03 -10.91
N ILE A 104 -1.45 2.44 -9.79
CA ILE A 104 -0.99 1.53 -8.75
C ILE A 104 -1.57 1.96 -7.39
N ALA A 105 -2.17 1.01 -6.66
CA ALA A 105 -2.82 1.26 -5.38
C ALA A 105 -1.98 0.73 -4.20
N ILE A 106 -2.08 1.40 -3.05
CA ILE A 106 -1.43 0.98 -1.80
C ILE A 106 -2.41 0.61 -0.69
N ALA A 107 -3.70 0.87 -0.89
CA ALA A 107 -4.72 0.49 0.08
C ALA A 107 -4.75 -1.04 0.24
N LYS A 108 -4.88 -1.50 1.47
CA LYS A 108 -4.91 -2.92 1.82
C LYS A 108 -6.26 -3.27 2.42
N GLY A 109 -6.90 -4.30 1.89
CA GLY A 109 -8.21 -4.73 2.35
C GLY A 109 -9.01 -5.40 1.25
N MET A 110 -10.21 -5.81 1.62
CA MET A 110 -11.23 -6.35 0.72
C MET A 110 -12.57 -5.73 1.07
N GLU A 111 -13.45 -5.65 0.11
CA GLU A 111 -14.82 -5.17 0.27
C GLU A 111 -15.80 -6.29 -0.07
N ALA A 112 -16.82 -6.45 0.76
CA ALA A 112 -17.92 -7.36 0.44
C ALA A 112 -18.90 -6.65 -0.50
N ALA A 113 -19.17 -7.27 -1.65
CA ALA A 113 -20.26 -6.85 -2.53
C ALA A 113 -21.61 -7.29 -1.98
N ASP A 114 -22.71 -6.70 -2.48
CA ASP A 114 -24.07 -7.00 -2.02
C ASP A 114 -24.47 -8.48 -2.18
N ASN A 115 -23.88 -9.17 -3.16
CA ASN A 115 -24.09 -10.61 -3.38
C ASN A 115 -23.22 -11.51 -2.47
N GLY A 116 -22.40 -10.91 -1.60
CA GLY A 116 -21.50 -11.61 -0.69
C GLY A 116 -20.11 -11.94 -1.26
N ASP A 117 -19.85 -11.65 -2.53
CA ASP A 117 -18.53 -11.83 -3.12
C ASP A 117 -17.53 -10.82 -2.52
N LEU A 118 -16.28 -11.23 -2.36
CA LEU A 118 -15.20 -10.36 -1.90
C LEU A 118 -14.46 -9.77 -3.09
N ARG A 119 -14.34 -8.46 -3.10
CA ARG A 119 -13.56 -7.72 -4.11
C ARG A 119 -12.28 -7.18 -3.50
N ILE A 120 -11.18 -7.28 -4.21
CA ILE A 120 -9.92 -6.62 -3.85
C ILE A 120 -10.02 -5.12 -4.11
N LEU A 121 -9.33 -4.30 -3.29
CA LEU A 121 -9.48 -2.84 -3.37
C LEU A 121 -9.07 -2.21 -4.72
N PRO A 122 -8.08 -2.73 -5.47
CA PRO A 122 -7.83 -2.24 -6.83
C PRO A 122 -9.01 -2.41 -7.78
N GLU A 123 -9.83 -3.48 -7.62
CA GLU A 123 -11.05 -3.68 -8.42
C GLU A 123 -12.18 -2.74 -7.98
N VAL A 124 -12.29 -2.46 -6.68
CA VAL A 124 -13.22 -1.45 -6.15
C VAL A 124 -12.85 -0.07 -6.70
N LEU A 125 -11.58 0.31 -6.62
CA LEU A 125 -11.06 1.56 -7.16
C LEU A 125 -11.36 1.71 -8.66
N ALA A 126 -11.05 0.67 -9.43
CA ALA A 126 -11.30 0.63 -10.87
C ALA A 126 -12.80 0.64 -11.20
N GLY A 127 -13.65 0.07 -10.36
CA GLY A 127 -15.10 0.03 -10.53
C GLY A 127 -15.77 1.40 -10.55
N GLU A 128 -15.17 2.42 -9.94
CA GLU A 128 -15.66 3.81 -9.99
C GLU A 128 -15.36 4.51 -11.33
N VAL A 129 -14.47 3.92 -12.15
CA VAL A 129 -14.07 4.50 -13.43
C VAL A 129 -14.93 3.90 -14.56
N PRO A 130 -15.43 4.73 -15.52
CA PRO A 130 -16.21 4.25 -16.65
C PRO A 130 -15.52 3.11 -17.40
N GLU A 131 -16.27 2.10 -17.85
CA GLU A 131 -15.78 0.86 -18.47
C GLU A 131 -14.84 1.13 -19.64
N GLU A 132 -15.20 2.09 -20.49
CA GLU A 132 -14.43 2.44 -21.69
C GLU A 132 -13.03 2.94 -21.34
N LEU A 133 -12.88 3.68 -20.25
CA LEU A 133 -11.59 4.18 -19.79
C LEU A 133 -10.87 3.13 -18.94
N ARG A 134 -11.61 2.45 -18.07
CA ARG A 134 -11.08 1.41 -17.16
C ARG A 134 -10.33 0.32 -17.91
N SER A 135 -10.85 -0.11 -19.07
CA SER A 135 -10.25 -1.13 -19.92
C SER A 135 -8.95 -0.69 -20.62
N GLN A 136 -8.71 0.63 -20.70
CA GLN A 136 -7.51 1.22 -21.33
C GLN A 136 -6.42 1.59 -20.32
N VAL A 137 -6.65 1.33 -19.03
CA VAL A 137 -5.75 1.67 -17.92
C VAL A 137 -5.33 0.39 -17.21
N PRO A 138 -4.04 0.04 -17.20
CA PRO A 138 -3.54 -1.04 -16.35
C PRO A 138 -3.66 -0.69 -14.87
N TRP A 139 -4.14 -1.66 -14.07
CA TRP A 139 -4.32 -1.55 -12.62
C TRP A 139 -3.37 -2.47 -11.89
N ALA A 140 -2.69 -1.94 -10.89
CA ALA A 140 -1.71 -2.67 -10.09
C ALA A 140 -1.85 -2.34 -8.59
N ALA A 141 -1.19 -3.13 -7.76
CA ALA A 141 -1.12 -2.92 -6.31
C ALA A 141 0.28 -3.22 -5.77
N ILE A 142 0.54 -2.72 -4.56
CA ILE A 142 1.78 -2.94 -3.82
C ILE A 142 1.50 -3.82 -2.60
N GLY A 143 2.11 -5.00 -2.55
CA GLY A 143 2.15 -5.88 -1.39
C GLY A 143 3.54 -6.05 -0.82
N GLY A 144 3.64 -6.75 0.31
CA GLY A 144 4.92 -7.07 0.93
C GLY A 144 5.32 -6.14 2.08
N PRO A 145 6.45 -6.47 2.76
CA PRO A 145 6.92 -5.79 3.95
C PRO A 145 7.38 -4.36 3.61
N SER A 146 6.59 -3.37 4.04
CA SER A 146 6.88 -1.97 3.75
C SER A 146 6.37 -1.08 4.89
N ILE A 147 7.31 -0.57 5.68
CA ILE A 147 7.05 0.43 6.73
C ILE A 147 7.40 1.81 6.17
N ALA A 148 6.42 2.71 6.10
CA ALA A 148 6.58 4.02 5.47
C ALA A 148 7.78 4.83 6.01
N GLY A 149 8.01 4.79 7.33
CA GLY A 149 9.15 5.46 7.95
C GLY A 149 10.50 4.91 7.49
N GLU A 150 10.57 3.60 7.21
CA GLU A 150 11.77 2.94 6.71
C GLU A 150 12.01 3.25 5.23
N VAL A 151 10.96 3.24 4.42
CA VAL A 151 11.02 3.66 3.01
C VAL A 151 11.52 5.11 2.93
N ALA A 152 10.91 6.03 3.69
CA ALA A 152 11.31 7.42 3.73
C ALA A 152 12.74 7.63 4.28
N ALA A 153 13.23 6.71 5.11
CA ALA A 153 14.61 6.67 5.62
C ALA A 153 15.59 5.96 4.67
N ARG A 154 15.15 5.53 3.49
CA ARG A 154 15.95 4.76 2.52
C ARG A 154 16.54 3.48 3.14
N ARG A 155 15.78 2.78 4.01
CA ARG A 155 16.16 1.46 4.51
C ARG A 155 15.87 0.41 3.43
N GLN A 156 16.63 -0.68 3.47
CA GLN A 156 16.40 -1.81 2.55
C GLN A 156 14.97 -2.30 2.67
N THR A 157 14.21 -2.19 1.60
CA THR A 157 12.79 -2.56 1.53
C THR A 157 12.57 -3.44 0.31
N CYS A 158 11.89 -4.56 0.49
CA CYS A 158 11.55 -5.50 -0.57
C CYS A 158 10.03 -5.63 -0.67
N VAL A 159 9.47 -5.36 -1.85
CA VAL A 159 8.02 -5.38 -2.09
C VAL A 159 7.67 -6.16 -3.34
N VAL A 160 6.38 -6.47 -3.51
CA VAL A 160 5.83 -7.06 -4.72
C VAL A 160 4.86 -6.07 -5.35
N PHE A 161 5.07 -5.74 -6.62
CA PHE A 161 4.08 -5.06 -7.43
C PHE A 161 3.30 -6.11 -8.21
N ALA A 162 1.99 -6.06 -8.12
CA ALA A 162 1.13 -7.05 -8.78
C ALA A 162 0.07 -6.36 -9.66
N GLY A 163 -0.20 -6.95 -10.80
CA GLY A 163 -1.20 -6.48 -11.75
C GLY A 163 -1.42 -7.52 -12.84
N ARG A 164 -2.55 -7.46 -13.55
CA ARG A 164 -2.87 -8.44 -14.59
C ARG A 164 -2.05 -8.25 -15.88
N ASP A 165 -1.57 -7.03 -16.11
CA ASP A 165 -0.70 -6.68 -17.24
C ASP A 165 0.77 -6.72 -16.79
N GLN A 166 1.51 -7.75 -17.20
CA GLN A 166 2.91 -7.94 -16.83
C GLN A 166 3.79 -6.79 -17.32
N ALA A 167 3.57 -6.28 -18.53
CA ALA A 167 4.39 -5.20 -19.09
C ALA A 167 4.21 -3.89 -18.29
N ALA A 168 2.98 -3.59 -17.87
CA ALA A 168 2.70 -2.44 -17.01
C ALA A 168 3.34 -2.61 -15.62
N VAL A 169 3.27 -3.79 -15.02
CA VAL A 169 3.89 -4.08 -13.72
C VAL A 169 5.41 -3.98 -13.80
N ASP A 170 6.02 -4.48 -14.86
CA ASP A 170 7.48 -4.40 -15.07
C ASP A 170 7.93 -2.94 -15.27
N ARG A 171 7.16 -2.13 -16.00
CA ARG A 171 7.39 -0.69 -16.13
C ARG A 171 7.30 0.02 -14.78
N LEU A 172 6.27 -0.26 -13.99
CA LEU A 172 6.13 0.26 -12.63
C LEU A 172 7.33 -0.13 -11.76
N ALA A 173 7.72 -1.41 -11.78
CA ALA A 173 8.87 -1.89 -11.01
C ALA A 173 10.17 -1.18 -11.41
N ALA A 174 10.41 -0.96 -12.69
CA ALA A 174 11.57 -0.22 -13.18
C ALA A 174 11.57 1.25 -12.72
N THR A 175 10.38 1.87 -12.66
CA THR A 175 10.21 3.26 -12.21
C THR A 175 10.52 3.45 -10.71
N PHE A 176 10.12 2.48 -9.87
CA PHE A 176 10.27 2.59 -8.42
C PHE A 176 11.58 1.99 -7.87
N ARG A 177 12.20 1.03 -8.60
CA ARG A 177 13.36 0.28 -8.10
C ARG A 177 14.57 1.18 -7.92
N THR A 178 15.18 1.13 -6.73
CA THR A 178 16.45 1.76 -6.39
C THR A 178 17.40 0.73 -5.78
N ASP A 179 18.60 1.14 -5.35
CA ASP A 179 19.52 0.31 -4.56
C ASP A 179 19.01 0.05 -3.11
N ARG A 180 17.90 0.68 -2.71
CA ARG A 180 17.28 0.56 -1.39
C ARG A 180 15.83 0.07 -1.43
N TYR A 181 15.15 0.25 -2.54
CA TYR A 181 13.76 -0.16 -2.74
C TYR A 181 13.70 -1.21 -3.84
N HIS A 182 13.62 -2.47 -3.44
CA HIS A 182 13.64 -3.62 -4.32
C HIS A 182 12.22 -4.06 -4.67
N VAL A 183 11.93 -4.23 -5.95
CA VAL A 183 10.58 -4.56 -6.43
C VAL A 183 10.62 -5.88 -7.18
N TRP A 184 9.84 -6.84 -6.72
CA TRP A 184 9.48 -8.06 -7.47
C TRP A 184 8.16 -7.83 -8.18
N THR A 185 7.94 -8.51 -9.29
CA THR A 185 6.72 -8.39 -10.08
C THR A 185 5.91 -9.67 -10.04
N SER A 186 4.58 -9.55 -10.12
CA SER A 186 3.66 -10.69 -10.12
C SER A 186 2.43 -10.37 -10.96
N THR A 187 1.89 -11.38 -11.64
CA THR A 187 0.56 -11.31 -12.27
C THR A 187 -0.56 -11.73 -11.34
N ASP A 188 -0.24 -12.16 -10.11
CA ASP A 188 -1.21 -12.58 -9.11
C ASP A 188 -1.70 -11.41 -8.25
N LEU A 189 -2.44 -10.48 -8.89
CA LEU A 189 -3.00 -9.31 -8.19
C LEU A 189 -3.90 -9.73 -7.03
N VAL A 190 -4.76 -10.72 -7.25
CA VAL A 190 -5.67 -11.24 -6.22
C VAL A 190 -4.89 -11.81 -5.04
N GLY A 191 -3.88 -12.63 -5.32
CA GLY A 191 -3.07 -13.25 -4.26
C GLY A 191 -2.34 -12.23 -3.40
N VAL A 192 -1.73 -11.22 -4.02
CA VAL A 192 -1.02 -10.15 -3.29
C VAL A 192 -1.98 -9.34 -2.42
N GLU A 193 -3.16 -8.97 -2.92
CA GLU A 193 -4.13 -8.16 -2.18
C GLU A 193 -4.82 -8.94 -1.05
N VAL A 194 -5.19 -10.20 -1.28
CA VAL A 194 -5.76 -11.06 -0.23
C VAL A 194 -4.77 -11.27 0.91
N CYS A 195 -3.50 -11.53 0.62
CA CYS A 195 -2.45 -11.61 1.63
C CYS A 195 -2.32 -10.30 2.42
N ALA A 196 -2.30 -9.17 1.72
CA ALA A 196 -2.20 -7.85 2.33
C ALA A 196 -3.39 -7.50 3.23
N ALA A 197 -4.58 -8.02 2.95
CA ALA A 197 -5.76 -7.87 3.80
C ALA A 197 -5.68 -8.78 5.04
N MET A 198 -5.45 -10.07 4.83
CA MET A 198 -5.49 -11.09 5.88
C MET A 198 -4.44 -10.92 6.96
N LYS A 199 -3.23 -10.45 6.63
CA LYS A 199 -2.16 -10.25 7.62
C LYS A 199 -2.59 -9.40 8.82
N ASN A 200 -3.55 -8.49 8.63
CA ASN A 200 -4.02 -7.60 9.68
C ASN A 200 -4.76 -8.34 10.80
N CYS A 201 -5.48 -9.41 10.47
CA CYS A 201 -6.15 -10.27 11.47
C CYS A 201 -5.12 -10.98 12.36
N TYR A 202 -4.05 -11.49 11.76
CA TYR A 202 -2.99 -12.16 12.53
C TYR A 202 -2.20 -11.19 13.41
N ALA A 203 -1.91 -9.99 12.91
CA ALA A 203 -1.29 -8.95 13.71
C ALA A 203 -2.15 -8.53 14.91
N LEU A 204 -3.47 -8.48 14.74
CA LEU A 204 -4.41 -8.24 15.84
C LEU A 204 -4.33 -9.36 16.90
N SER A 205 -4.28 -10.62 16.46
CA SER A 205 -4.18 -11.79 17.35
C SER A 205 -2.87 -11.84 18.13
N VAL A 206 -1.76 -11.42 17.51
CA VAL A 206 -0.47 -11.22 18.23
C VAL A 206 -0.61 -10.12 19.28
N GLY A 207 -1.32 -9.04 18.97
CA GLY A 207 -1.65 -7.98 19.93
C GLY A 207 -2.39 -8.50 21.16
N PHE A 208 -3.34 -9.43 20.99
CA PHE A 208 -4.04 -10.05 22.13
C PHE A 208 -3.07 -10.78 23.07
N ALA A 209 -2.08 -11.50 22.54
CA ALA A 209 -1.05 -12.14 23.38
C ALA A 209 -0.30 -11.10 24.23
N HIS A 210 0.11 -10.00 23.62
CA HIS A 210 0.78 -8.91 24.34
C HIS A 210 -0.12 -8.29 25.43
N GLY A 211 -1.39 -8.04 25.12
CA GLY A 211 -2.35 -7.50 26.09
C GLY A 211 -2.63 -8.44 27.27
N VAL A 212 -2.61 -9.76 27.05
CA VAL A 212 -2.72 -10.75 28.13
C VAL A 212 -1.51 -10.67 29.05
N LEU A 213 -0.27 -10.64 28.50
CA LEU A 213 0.95 -10.50 29.29
C LEU A 213 0.96 -9.21 30.13
N GLU A 214 0.53 -8.10 29.57
CA GLU A 214 0.41 -6.83 30.31
C GLU A 214 -0.55 -6.91 31.46
N ARG A 215 -1.73 -7.51 31.23
CA ARG A 215 -2.75 -7.67 32.27
C ARG A 215 -2.28 -8.59 33.41
N LEU A 216 -1.41 -9.53 33.13
CA LEU A 216 -0.77 -10.41 34.12
C LEU A 216 0.42 -9.74 34.84
N GLY A 217 0.86 -8.57 34.41
CA GLY A 217 2.07 -7.91 34.92
C GLY A 217 3.36 -8.54 34.39
N GLU A 218 3.28 -9.28 33.30
CA GLU A 218 4.39 -10.08 32.71
C GLU A 218 4.92 -9.50 31.40
N ALA A 219 4.60 -8.23 31.09
CA ALA A 219 5.00 -7.60 29.83
C ALA A 219 6.52 -7.63 29.56
N ASP A 220 7.32 -7.57 30.62
CA ASP A 220 8.79 -7.61 30.56
C ASP A 220 9.36 -8.98 30.88
N SER A 221 8.53 -10.01 31.02
CA SER A 221 8.96 -11.40 31.24
C SER A 221 9.79 -11.92 30.08
N VAL A 222 10.72 -12.83 30.36
CA VAL A 222 11.44 -13.60 29.31
C VAL A 222 10.52 -14.59 28.60
N ASP A 223 9.39 -14.96 29.23
CA ASP A 223 8.39 -15.92 28.73
C ASP A 223 7.29 -15.19 27.94
N ARG A 224 7.64 -14.70 26.74
CA ARG A 224 6.82 -13.75 25.93
C ARG A 224 5.80 -14.39 24.99
N MET A 225 5.27 -15.55 25.25
CA MET A 225 4.31 -16.25 24.37
C MET A 225 4.79 -16.44 22.91
N HIS A 226 6.11 -16.52 22.68
CA HIS A 226 6.65 -16.73 21.33
C HIS A 226 6.14 -18.01 20.66
N ASN A 227 5.86 -19.07 21.44
CA ASN A 227 5.26 -20.28 20.91
C ASN A 227 3.86 -20.02 20.33
N TYR A 228 3.07 -19.19 20.99
CA TYR A 228 1.73 -18.80 20.51
C TYR A 228 1.83 -17.91 19.25
N GLU A 229 2.72 -16.93 19.25
CA GLU A 229 2.98 -16.07 18.09
C GLU A 229 3.43 -16.90 16.88
N ALA A 230 4.34 -17.87 17.08
CA ALA A 230 4.79 -18.76 16.03
C ALA A 230 3.67 -19.65 15.49
N ALA A 231 2.78 -20.14 16.38
CA ALA A 231 1.61 -20.93 15.98
C ALA A 231 0.63 -20.11 15.15
N LEU A 232 0.34 -18.85 15.57
CA LEU A 232 -0.49 -17.90 14.80
C LEU A 232 0.13 -17.62 13.43
N PHE A 233 1.42 -17.38 13.38
CA PHE A 233 2.14 -17.12 12.13
C PHE A 233 2.05 -18.30 11.16
N GLY A 234 2.36 -19.51 11.64
CA GLY A 234 2.30 -20.72 10.83
C GLY A 234 0.87 -21.03 10.35
N GLN A 235 -0.11 -20.96 11.25
CA GLN A 235 -1.53 -21.16 10.91
C GLN A 235 -2.01 -20.06 9.95
N GLY A 236 -1.60 -18.83 10.14
CA GLY A 236 -1.92 -17.70 9.27
C GLY A 236 -1.47 -17.92 7.82
N ALA A 237 -0.27 -18.45 7.62
CA ALA A 237 0.22 -18.79 6.29
C ALA A 237 -0.64 -19.87 5.60
N VAL A 238 -1.07 -20.89 6.37
CA VAL A 238 -1.97 -21.95 5.86
C VAL A 238 -3.33 -21.38 5.46
N GLU A 239 -3.92 -20.54 6.31
CA GLU A 239 -5.22 -19.92 6.06
C GLU A 239 -5.18 -18.95 4.88
N MET A 240 -4.11 -18.14 4.76
CA MET A 240 -3.88 -17.33 3.57
C MET A 240 -3.88 -18.18 2.30
N GLY A 241 -3.12 -19.27 2.26
CA GLY A 241 -3.07 -20.16 1.10
C GLY A 241 -4.45 -20.80 0.77
N ARG A 242 -5.29 -21.08 1.77
CA ARG A 242 -6.67 -21.55 1.55
C ARG A 242 -7.56 -20.46 0.98
N MET A 243 -7.49 -19.23 1.55
CA MET A 243 -8.28 -18.11 1.06
C MET A 243 -7.91 -17.74 -0.37
N LEU A 244 -6.61 -17.78 -0.72
CA LEU A 244 -6.15 -17.55 -2.08
C LEU A 244 -6.80 -18.49 -3.09
N ARG A 245 -6.89 -19.80 -2.79
CA ARG A 245 -7.60 -20.75 -3.66
C ARG A 245 -9.06 -20.40 -3.85
N LEU A 246 -9.74 -19.96 -2.78
CA LEU A 246 -11.16 -19.59 -2.83
C LEU A 246 -11.38 -18.32 -3.66
N GLN A 247 -10.43 -17.38 -3.63
CA GLN A 247 -10.52 -16.10 -4.34
C GLN A 247 -9.88 -16.12 -5.74
N GLY A 248 -9.37 -17.28 -6.19
CA GLY A 248 -8.73 -17.40 -7.51
C GLY A 248 -7.29 -16.87 -7.60
N GLY A 249 -6.65 -16.61 -6.45
CA GLY A 249 -5.21 -16.30 -6.38
C GLY A 249 -4.36 -17.57 -6.30
N ARG A 250 -3.04 -17.41 -6.45
CA ARG A 250 -2.07 -18.51 -6.36
C ARG A 250 -1.69 -18.77 -4.90
N PRO A 251 -1.91 -19.98 -4.35
CA PRO A 251 -1.60 -20.32 -2.94
C PRO A 251 -0.14 -20.03 -2.57
N GLU A 252 0.79 -20.14 -3.50
CA GLU A 252 2.22 -19.93 -3.31
C GLU A 252 2.55 -18.48 -2.94
N THR A 253 1.71 -17.53 -3.32
CA THR A 253 1.85 -16.09 -2.97
C THR A 253 1.82 -15.91 -1.44
N ALA A 254 1.11 -16.77 -0.70
CA ALA A 254 1.07 -16.73 0.76
C ALA A 254 2.45 -16.95 1.41
N TYR A 255 3.33 -17.71 0.79
CA TYR A 255 4.64 -18.07 1.35
C TYR A 255 5.77 -17.10 0.97
N GLY A 256 5.46 -16.11 0.13
CA GLY A 256 6.39 -15.10 -0.34
C GLY A 256 6.34 -13.78 0.45
N LEU A 257 6.94 -12.75 -0.13
CA LEU A 257 6.98 -11.39 0.44
C LEU A 257 5.59 -10.84 0.75
N ALA A 258 4.61 -11.04 -0.14
CA ALA A 258 3.27 -10.49 0.01
C ALA A 258 2.47 -11.15 1.14
N GLY A 259 2.72 -12.42 1.43
CA GLY A 259 2.08 -13.17 2.52
C GLY A 259 2.90 -13.13 3.80
N VAL A 260 3.70 -14.16 4.04
CA VAL A 260 4.45 -14.34 5.29
C VAL A 260 5.42 -13.19 5.56
N GLY A 261 6.04 -12.59 4.54
CA GLY A 261 6.93 -11.45 4.71
C GLY A 261 6.22 -10.21 5.27
N ASP A 262 5.07 -9.85 4.69
CA ASP A 262 4.26 -8.71 5.15
C ASP A 262 3.55 -9.00 6.49
N MET A 263 3.19 -10.26 6.75
CA MET A 263 2.63 -10.69 8.02
C MET A 263 3.67 -10.55 9.14
N TYR A 264 4.92 -10.99 8.90
CA TYR A 264 6.00 -10.88 9.88
C TYR A 264 6.24 -9.43 10.32
N VAL A 265 6.46 -8.52 9.36
CA VAL A 265 6.75 -7.11 9.68
C VAL A 265 5.56 -6.42 10.36
N THR A 266 4.33 -6.81 10.01
CA THR A 266 3.12 -6.24 10.60
C THR A 266 2.92 -6.72 12.03
N SER A 267 3.27 -7.97 12.33
CA SER A 267 3.21 -8.56 13.69
C SER A 267 4.28 -8.01 14.63
N ALA A 268 5.40 -7.53 14.10
CA ALA A 268 6.50 -7.00 14.91
C ALA A 268 6.21 -5.64 15.60
N GLY A 269 5.05 -5.00 15.37
CA GLY A 269 4.70 -3.73 16.05
C GLY A 269 3.79 -2.79 15.25
N GLY A 270 3.00 -3.31 14.32
CA GLY A 270 2.06 -2.54 13.52
C GLY A 270 0.88 -1.94 14.32
N ARG A 271 0.07 -1.11 13.65
CA ARG A 271 -1.14 -0.50 14.26
C ARG A 271 -2.11 -1.56 14.79
N ASN A 272 -2.30 -2.66 14.07
CA ASN A 272 -3.22 -3.73 14.45
C ASN A 272 -2.75 -4.50 15.68
N VAL A 273 -1.44 -4.67 15.89
CA VAL A 273 -0.89 -5.21 17.15
C VAL A 273 -1.29 -4.32 18.32
N ARG A 274 -1.18 -2.99 18.17
CA ARG A 274 -1.57 -2.05 19.24
C ARG A 274 -3.07 -2.04 19.53
N VAL A 275 -3.91 -2.30 18.53
CA VAL A 275 -5.36 -2.41 18.71
C VAL A 275 -5.73 -3.71 19.42
N GLY A 276 -5.03 -4.82 19.15
CA GLY A 276 -5.22 -6.10 19.83
C GLY A 276 -4.72 -6.09 21.27
N ARG A 277 -3.71 -5.28 21.55
CA ARG A 277 -3.12 -5.09 22.88
C ARG A 277 -4.03 -4.30 23.82
#